data_f1407a4c5100260fbf3cb9d24ad68b3b
#
_entry.id   f1407a4c5100260fbf3cb9d24ad68b3b
#
_cell.length_a   1.000
_cell.length_b   1.000
_cell.length_c   1.000
_cell.angle_alpha   90.00
_cell.angle_beta   90.00
_cell.angle_gamma   90.00
#
_symmetry.space_group_name_H-M   'P 1'
#
loop_
_entity.id
_entity.type
_entity.pdbx_description
1 polymer ?
#
loop_
_entity_poly.entity_id
_entity_poly.type
_entity_poly.pdbx_seq_one_letter_code
_entity_poly.pdbx_strand_id
1 'polypeptide(L)'
;MLARIASTLALGLSLAVLAGCAGKQEAAARRQGEAVPVTAQVVQPSQWNDTLQALGTAKARESISVTAKVSEIVDRVHFESGQQVAAGAPIVTLRGQAQEAALVQAQATFHEADQLYKRQRELATQRLVSSATLDTQKSIRDAAEARVAQMQADIGDRRVRAPFAGVLGIRQVSPGTLLTPTTVIATLDDIERMHVDFQVPEVEMAALSNGDKVSATSVAWPGRTFEGEVTTIDARVDPATRAVTVRADFANADHALRPGMLLDVRLFRPERPALVVPEIAVVQVGRDTFIYRIKADDTVERVDVTTGARRAGVVEIRQGLQGGERIVVDGTGKLRAGLKVAATDAAPASGTAPATSPAAAPAEGNGG
;
A
#
# COMPACT_ATOMS: atom_id res chain seq x y z
N MET A 1 98.18 -9.69 -39.81
CA MET A 1 97.46 -10.94 -39.42
C MET A 1 96.26 -10.61 -38.47
N LEU A 2 96.18 -9.47 -37.88
CA LEU A 2 95.19 -9.08 -36.90
C LEU A 2 93.81 -8.57 -37.53
N ALA A 3 93.80 -8.15 -38.76
CA ALA A 3 92.60 -7.63 -39.40
C ALA A 3 91.55 -8.70 -39.89
N ARG A 4 91.97 -9.96 -40.02
CA ARG A 4 91.06 -11.06 -40.47
C ARG A 4 90.26 -11.70 -39.35
N ILE A 5 90.71 -11.58 -38.11
CA ILE A 5 90.08 -12.21 -36.93
C ILE A 5 88.88 -11.36 -36.47
N ALA A 6 89.00 -10.04 -36.59
CA ALA A 6 87.87 -9.11 -36.17
C ALA A 6 86.64 -9.22 -37.03
N SER A 7 86.81 -9.58 -38.35
CA SER A 7 85.70 -9.63 -39.29
C SER A 7 84.82 -10.91 -39.15
N THR A 8 85.40 -12.02 -38.69
CA THR A 8 84.67 -13.28 -38.45
C THR A 8 83.92 -13.27 -37.12
N LEU A 9 84.37 -12.52 -36.11
CA LEU A 9 83.73 -12.41 -34.83
C LEU A 9 82.46 -11.50 -34.90
N ALA A 10 82.51 -10.43 -35.73
CA ALA A 10 81.40 -9.54 -35.96
C ALA A 10 80.23 -10.21 -36.71
N LEU A 11 80.52 -11.14 -37.67
CA LEU A 11 79.50 -11.83 -38.44
C LEU A 11 78.78 -12.94 -37.58
N GLY A 12 79.48 -13.56 -36.65
CA GLY A 12 78.88 -14.54 -35.74
C GLY A 12 77.92 -13.94 -34.69
N LEU A 13 78.22 -12.73 -34.22
CA LEU A 13 77.41 -12.03 -33.25
C LEU A 13 76.11 -11.46 -33.85
N SER A 14 76.09 -11.07 -35.15
CA SER A 14 74.89 -10.57 -35.85
C SER A 14 73.85 -11.70 -36.11
N LEU A 15 74.30 -12.95 -36.30
CA LEU A 15 73.41 -14.10 -36.55
C LEU A 15 72.72 -14.60 -35.28
N ALA A 16 73.32 -14.44 -34.13
CA ALA A 16 72.74 -14.84 -32.82
C ALA A 16 71.58 -13.90 -32.35
N VAL A 17 71.57 -12.63 -32.76
CA VAL A 17 70.50 -11.68 -32.43
C VAL A 17 69.22 -11.89 -33.24
N LEU A 18 69.29 -12.42 -34.44
CA LEU A 18 68.11 -12.71 -35.25
C LEU A 18 67.36 -13.98 -34.81
N ALA A 19 68.00 -14.93 -34.16
CA ALA A 19 67.35 -16.14 -33.69
C ALA A 19 66.51 -15.89 -32.37
N GLY A 20 66.80 -14.85 -31.63
CA GLY A 20 66.09 -14.52 -30.38
C GLY A 20 64.71 -13.89 -30.56
N CYS A 21 64.38 -13.31 -31.72
CA CYS A 21 63.09 -12.66 -32.01
C CYS A 21 62.00 -13.63 -32.49
N ALA A 22 62.37 -14.78 -33.09
CA ALA A 22 61.39 -15.75 -33.63
C ALA A 22 60.62 -16.50 -32.49
N GLY A 23 61.25 -16.78 -31.37
CA GLY A 23 60.61 -17.48 -30.26
C GLY A 23 59.57 -16.68 -29.48
N LYS A 24 59.64 -15.33 -29.52
CA LYS A 24 58.64 -14.45 -28.84
C LYS A 24 57.38 -14.30 -29.67
N GLN A 25 57.41 -14.42 -30.99
CA GLN A 25 56.23 -14.31 -31.85
C GLN A 25 55.39 -15.60 -31.82
N GLU A 26 55.98 -16.77 -31.75
CA GLU A 26 55.23 -18.02 -31.56
C GLU A 26 54.57 -18.17 -30.22
N ALA A 27 55.15 -17.65 -29.12
CA ALA A 27 54.55 -17.65 -27.79
C ALA A 27 53.37 -16.66 -27.68
N ALA A 28 53.39 -15.56 -28.46
CA ALA A 28 52.29 -14.60 -28.56
C ALA A 28 51.13 -15.14 -29.40
N ALA A 29 51.43 -15.87 -30.51
CA ALA A 29 50.41 -16.48 -31.38
C ALA A 29 49.71 -17.69 -30.67
N ARG A 30 50.38 -18.42 -29.84
CA ARG A 30 49.77 -19.54 -29.05
C ARG A 30 48.80 -19.03 -27.97
N ARG A 31 48.98 -17.83 -27.43
CA ARG A 31 48.03 -17.24 -26.45
C ARG A 31 46.74 -16.68 -27.09
N GLN A 32 46.69 -16.48 -28.38
CA GLN A 32 45.51 -16.02 -29.11
C GLN A 32 44.50 -17.14 -29.43
N GLY A 33 44.81 -18.39 -29.17
CA GLY A 33 43.95 -19.55 -29.44
C GLY A 33 43.34 -20.24 -28.26
N GLU A 34 43.67 -19.82 -27.04
CA GLU A 34 43.14 -20.46 -25.84
C GLU A 34 41.78 -19.86 -25.49
N ALA A 35 40.72 -20.68 -25.55
CA ALA A 35 39.37 -20.24 -25.26
C ALA A 35 39.27 -19.75 -23.82
N VAL A 36 38.77 -18.54 -23.58
CA VAL A 36 38.62 -17.95 -22.27
C VAL A 36 37.48 -18.67 -21.55
N PRO A 37 37.71 -19.24 -20.35
CA PRO A 37 36.63 -19.86 -19.59
C PRO A 37 35.66 -18.82 -19.10
N VAL A 38 34.37 -19.04 -19.36
CA VAL A 38 33.26 -18.14 -18.97
C VAL A 38 32.05 -18.95 -18.52
N THR A 39 31.26 -18.35 -17.65
CA THR A 39 29.95 -18.89 -17.32
C THR A 39 28.91 -18.31 -18.27
N ALA A 40 28.14 -19.16 -18.93
CA ALA A 40 27.12 -18.77 -19.89
C ALA A 40 25.71 -19.09 -19.35
N GLN A 41 24.74 -18.31 -19.79
CA GLN A 41 23.33 -18.57 -19.51
C GLN A 41 22.50 -18.31 -20.76
N VAL A 42 21.46 -19.13 -20.96
CA VAL A 42 20.45 -18.89 -22.00
C VAL A 42 19.42 -17.90 -21.45
N VAL A 43 19.21 -16.80 -22.16
CA VAL A 43 18.22 -15.80 -21.79
C VAL A 43 16.83 -16.35 -22.09
N GLN A 44 15.99 -16.42 -21.07
CA GLN A 44 14.60 -16.85 -21.22
C GLN A 44 13.66 -15.76 -20.69
N PRO A 45 12.50 -15.58 -21.32
CA PRO A 45 11.46 -14.74 -20.76
C PRO A 45 11.04 -15.26 -19.39
N SER A 46 11.02 -14.41 -18.40
CA SER A 46 10.52 -14.71 -17.06
C SER A 46 9.38 -13.77 -16.69
N GLN A 47 8.53 -14.19 -15.77
CA GLN A 47 7.48 -13.32 -15.26
C GLN A 47 8.12 -12.19 -14.44
N TRP A 48 7.81 -10.98 -14.83
CA TRP A 48 8.32 -9.76 -14.20
C TRP A 48 7.16 -8.88 -13.77
N ASN A 49 7.16 -8.48 -12.51
CA ASN A 49 6.24 -7.47 -12.02
C ASN A 49 7.01 -6.23 -11.61
N ASP A 50 6.62 -5.11 -12.15
CA ASP A 50 7.13 -3.82 -11.69
C ASP A 50 6.44 -3.47 -10.36
N THR A 51 7.19 -2.90 -9.43
CA THR A 51 6.66 -2.41 -8.15
C THR A 51 6.82 -0.91 -8.09
N LEU A 52 5.75 -0.22 -7.75
CA LEU A 52 5.78 1.20 -7.42
C LEU A 52 5.82 1.36 -5.91
N GLN A 53 6.74 2.17 -5.40
CA GLN A 53 6.81 2.52 -3.98
C GLN A 53 6.29 3.94 -3.77
N ALA A 54 5.45 4.10 -2.75
CA ALA A 54 4.89 5.39 -2.37
C ALA A 54 4.70 5.46 -0.85
N LEU A 55 4.76 6.66 -0.29
CA LEU A 55 4.39 6.89 1.10
C LEU A 55 2.89 7.13 1.19
N GLY A 56 2.22 6.38 2.06
CA GLY A 56 0.79 6.49 2.31
C GLY A 56 0.48 6.86 3.75
N THR A 57 -0.69 7.44 3.94
CA THR A 57 -1.22 7.77 5.26
C THR A 57 -2.44 6.90 5.53
N ALA A 58 -2.42 6.21 6.66
CA ALA A 58 -3.55 5.42 7.12
C ALA A 58 -4.68 6.33 7.62
N LYS A 59 -5.91 6.03 7.21
CA LYS A 59 -7.14 6.69 7.63
C LYS A 59 -8.14 5.65 8.09
N ALA A 60 -8.96 5.99 9.09
CA ALA A 60 -10.10 5.17 9.43
C ALA A 60 -11.09 5.14 8.26
N ARG A 61 -11.87 4.07 8.15
CA ARG A 61 -12.95 3.98 7.16
C ARG A 61 -13.97 5.10 7.35
N GLU A 62 -14.38 5.32 8.59
CA GLU A 62 -15.18 6.46 9.02
C GLU A 62 -14.55 7.08 10.25
N SER A 63 -14.52 8.40 10.30
CA SER A 63 -13.93 9.16 11.41
C SER A 63 -14.74 10.42 11.65
N ILE A 64 -15.18 10.62 12.88
CA ILE A 64 -15.90 11.83 13.28
C ILE A 64 -15.42 12.33 14.64
N SER A 65 -15.59 13.62 14.87
CA SER A 65 -15.59 14.21 16.21
C SER A 65 -17.02 14.21 16.76
N VAL A 66 -17.26 13.45 17.79
CA VAL A 66 -18.57 13.39 18.46
C VAL A 66 -18.79 14.68 19.24
N THR A 67 -19.87 15.38 18.96
CA THR A 67 -20.28 16.62 19.61
C THR A 67 -21.73 16.53 20.09
N ALA A 68 -22.16 17.44 20.93
CA ALA A 68 -23.56 17.58 21.32
C ALA A 68 -24.35 18.36 20.25
N LYS A 69 -25.64 18.09 20.11
CA LYS A 69 -26.53 18.86 19.22
C LYS A 69 -27.07 20.13 19.89
N VAL A 70 -27.15 20.11 21.23
CA VAL A 70 -27.70 21.20 22.04
C VAL A 70 -26.73 21.62 23.13
N SER A 71 -26.81 22.87 23.56
CA SER A 71 -26.03 23.36 24.69
C SER A 71 -26.68 22.96 26.00
N GLU A 72 -26.04 22.08 26.78
CA GLU A 72 -26.56 21.58 28.04
C GLU A 72 -25.44 20.97 28.89
N ILE A 73 -25.69 20.81 30.19
CA ILE A 73 -24.75 20.21 31.16
C ILE A 73 -24.77 18.69 31.03
N VAL A 74 -23.59 18.07 31.05
CA VAL A 74 -23.41 16.61 31.07
C VAL A 74 -23.98 16.06 32.42
N ASP A 75 -24.96 15.20 32.32
CA ASP A 75 -25.47 14.42 33.44
C ASP A 75 -24.63 13.17 33.67
N ARG A 76 -24.43 12.37 32.61
CA ARG A 76 -23.68 11.13 32.67
C ARG A 76 -22.87 10.86 31.40
N VAL A 77 -21.66 10.32 31.60
CA VAL A 77 -20.82 9.76 30.53
C VAL A 77 -20.89 8.24 30.58
N HIS A 78 -21.11 7.57 29.43
CA HIS A 78 -21.37 6.13 29.37
C HIS A 78 -20.22 5.33 28.75
N PHE A 79 -19.06 5.95 28.49
CA PHE A 79 -17.91 5.30 27.89
C PHE A 79 -16.61 5.63 28.61
N GLU A 80 -15.62 4.79 28.36
CA GLU A 80 -14.23 5.02 28.73
C GLU A 80 -13.37 5.30 27.49
N SER A 81 -12.23 5.99 27.71
CA SER A 81 -11.27 6.28 26.63
C SER A 81 -10.72 4.99 26.00
N GLY A 82 -10.77 4.90 24.67
CA GLY A 82 -10.32 3.72 23.95
C GLY A 82 -11.35 2.57 23.87
N GLN A 83 -12.56 2.78 24.41
CA GLN A 83 -13.60 1.76 24.38
C GLN A 83 -14.18 1.56 22.98
N GLN A 84 -14.40 0.31 22.59
CA GLN A 84 -15.14 -0.04 21.39
C GLN A 84 -16.64 0.03 21.70
N VAL A 85 -17.40 0.65 20.79
CA VAL A 85 -18.85 0.84 20.92
C VAL A 85 -19.58 0.39 19.67
N ALA A 86 -20.80 -0.10 19.85
CA ALA A 86 -21.69 -0.45 18.74
C ALA A 86 -22.42 0.81 18.23
N ALA A 87 -22.94 0.75 17.00
CA ALA A 87 -23.83 1.79 16.47
C ALA A 87 -25.06 1.97 17.38
N GLY A 88 -25.45 3.22 17.65
CA GLY A 88 -26.57 3.57 18.54
C GLY A 88 -26.24 3.52 20.04
N ALA A 89 -25.05 3.05 20.45
CA ALA A 89 -24.65 3.02 21.85
C ALA A 89 -24.67 4.43 22.46
N PRO A 90 -25.15 4.61 23.72
CA PRO A 90 -25.14 5.89 24.38
C PRO A 90 -23.70 6.29 24.72
N ILE A 91 -23.31 7.52 24.38
CA ILE A 91 -21.99 8.10 24.68
C ILE A 91 -22.12 9.06 25.88
N VAL A 92 -23.03 10.02 25.77
CA VAL A 92 -23.29 11.02 26.82
C VAL A 92 -24.79 11.27 26.96
N THR A 93 -25.24 11.40 28.16
CA THR A 93 -26.59 11.92 28.51
C THR A 93 -26.42 13.31 29.07
N LEU A 94 -27.16 14.26 28.53
CA LEU A 94 -27.23 15.63 28.97
C LEU A 94 -28.41 15.77 29.94
N ARG A 95 -28.38 16.81 30.76
CA ARG A 95 -29.49 17.13 31.71
C ARG A 95 -30.75 17.41 30.90
N GLY A 96 -31.87 16.75 31.27
CA GLY A 96 -33.11 16.81 30.52
C GLY A 96 -34.37 16.90 31.38
N GLN A 97 -34.23 17.12 32.69
CA GLN A 97 -35.37 17.09 33.63
C GLN A 97 -36.53 18.04 33.23
N ALA A 98 -36.20 19.26 32.78
CA ALA A 98 -37.21 20.21 32.33
C ALA A 98 -37.97 19.71 31.09
N GLN A 99 -37.28 19.05 30.15
CA GLN A 99 -37.88 18.52 28.93
C GLN A 99 -38.72 17.27 29.21
N GLU A 100 -38.28 16.44 30.17
CA GLU A 100 -39.08 15.29 30.64
C GLU A 100 -40.37 15.75 31.28
N ALA A 101 -40.34 16.79 32.12
CA ALA A 101 -41.54 17.39 32.71
C ALA A 101 -42.46 18.01 31.62
N ALA A 102 -41.86 18.70 30.59
CA ALA A 102 -42.62 19.24 29.48
C ALA A 102 -43.26 18.15 28.61
N LEU A 103 -42.58 16.99 28.44
CA LEU A 103 -43.17 15.83 27.75
C LEU A 103 -44.38 15.30 28.51
N VAL A 104 -44.31 15.13 29.80
CA VAL A 104 -45.42 14.67 30.64
C VAL A 104 -46.62 15.62 30.49
N GLN A 105 -46.38 16.94 30.49
CA GLN A 105 -47.44 17.95 30.28
C GLN A 105 -48.05 17.82 28.87
N ALA A 106 -47.21 17.72 27.83
CA ALA A 106 -47.70 17.57 26.45
C ALA A 106 -48.53 16.28 26.29
N GLN A 107 -48.13 15.19 26.92
CA GLN A 107 -48.86 13.91 26.88
C GLN A 107 -50.22 14.04 27.58
N ALA A 108 -50.32 14.75 28.71
CA ALA A 108 -51.58 15.00 29.39
C ALA A 108 -52.54 15.82 28.50
N THR A 109 -52.05 16.89 27.85
CA THR A 109 -52.84 17.70 26.91
C THR A 109 -53.32 16.90 25.70
N PHE A 110 -52.41 16.04 25.12
CA PHE A 110 -52.80 15.14 24.04
C PHE A 110 -53.87 14.15 24.48
N HIS A 111 -53.75 13.54 25.65
CA HIS A 111 -54.74 12.61 26.17
C HIS A 111 -56.11 13.25 26.35
N GLU A 112 -56.18 14.48 26.86
CA GLU A 112 -57.43 15.29 26.96
C GLU A 112 -58.05 15.53 25.59
N ALA A 113 -57.24 16.04 24.63
CA ALA A 113 -57.69 16.33 23.26
C ALA A 113 -58.18 15.08 22.54
N ASP A 114 -57.51 13.94 22.73
CA ASP A 114 -57.86 12.66 22.13
C ASP A 114 -59.20 12.11 22.70
N GLN A 115 -59.40 12.22 24.03
CA GLN A 115 -60.67 11.86 24.63
C GLN A 115 -61.84 12.74 24.13
N LEU A 116 -61.62 14.04 24.04
CA LEU A 116 -62.62 14.98 23.48
C LEU A 116 -62.95 14.63 22.03
N TYR A 117 -61.91 14.41 21.18
CA TYR A 117 -62.13 14.01 19.79
C TYR A 117 -62.91 12.69 19.68
N LYS A 118 -62.56 11.67 20.49
CA LYS A 118 -63.28 10.37 20.51
C LYS A 118 -64.74 10.55 20.90
N ARG A 119 -65.06 11.37 21.89
CA ARG A 119 -66.42 11.70 22.29
C ARG A 119 -67.21 12.45 21.22
N GLN A 120 -66.56 13.45 20.58
CA GLN A 120 -67.19 14.18 19.46
C GLN A 120 -67.44 13.28 18.25
N ARG A 121 -66.54 12.36 17.97
CA ARG A 121 -66.67 11.37 16.90
C ARG A 121 -67.88 10.44 17.17
N GLU A 122 -68.07 9.97 18.37
CA GLU A 122 -69.26 9.17 18.77
C GLU A 122 -70.56 9.95 18.60
N LEU A 123 -70.60 11.23 19.02
CA LEU A 123 -71.74 12.10 18.82
C LEU A 123 -72.01 12.43 17.34
N ALA A 124 -70.94 12.56 16.54
CA ALA A 124 -71.06 12.75 15.08
C ALA A 124 -71.68 11.53 14.38
N THR A 125 -71.33 10.31 14.78
CA THR A 125 -71.99 9.10 14.23
C THR A 125 -73.48 9.06 14.53
N GLN A 126 -73.91 9.68 15.64
CA GLN A 126 -75.32 9.84 16.03
C GLN A 126 -75.95 11.12 15.39
N ARG A 127 -75.21 11.85 14.57
CA ARG A 127 -75.63 13.13 13.95
C ARG A 127 -75.98 14.26 14.94
N LEU A 128 -75.40 14.21 16.13
CA LEU A 128 -75.66 15.18 17.23
C LEU A 128 -74.75 16.40 17.19
N VAL A 129 -73.69 16.36 16.37
CA VAL A 129 -72.74 17.46 16.20
C VAL A 129 -72.43 17.67 14.71
N SER A 130 -71.96 18.87 14.33
CA SER A 130 -71.58 19.19 12.97
C SER A 130 -70.23 18.61 12.56
N SER A 131 -70.03 18.36 11.28
CA SER A 131 -68.71 17.95 10.75
C SER A 131 -67.63 18.98 11.05
N ALA A 132 -67.93 20.26 10.98
CA ALA A 132 -67.00 21.34 11.32
C ALA A 132 -66.51 21.28 12.78
N THR A 133 -67.41 20.90 13.72
CA THR A 133 -67.02 20.70 15.15
C THR A 133 -66.06 19.49 15.26
N LEU A 134 -66.36 18.39 14.57
CA LEU A 134 -65.49 17.23 14.57
C LEU A 134 -64.10 17.52 13.97
N ASP A 135 -64.07 18.24 12.84
CA ASP A 135 -62.83 18.65 12.16
C ASP A 135 -61.97 19.57 13.05
N THR A 136 -62.66 20.50 13.78
CA THR A 136 -61.95 21.35 14.77
C THR A 136 -61.32 20.51 15.88
N GLN A 137 -62.03 19.56 16.47
CA GLN A 137 -61.49 18.70 17.54
C GLN A 137 -60.41 17.81 17.05
N LYS A 138 -60.50 17.31 15.79
CA LYS A 138 -59.44 16.56 15.13
C LYS A 138 -58.15 17.40 15.01
N SER A 139 -58.28 18.63 14.54
CA SER A 139 -57.13 19.56 14.38
C SER A 139 -56.46 19.86 15.73
N ILE A 140 -57.25 20.03 16.82
CA ILE A 140 -56.70 20.24 18.15
C ILE A 140 -55.96 19.01 18.65
N ARG A 141 -56.51 17.79 18.46
CA ARG A 141 -55.86 16.53 18.77
C ARG A 141 -54.55 16.36 18.03
N ASP A 142 -54.57 16.59 16.70
CA ASP A 142 -53.39 16.43 15.84
C ASP A 142 -52.28 17.43 16.22
N ALA A 143 -52.63 18.68 16.59
CA ALA A 143 -51.69 19.67 17.11
C ALA A 143 -51.02 19.22 18.44
N ALA A 144 -51.86 18.67 19.36
CA ALA A 144 -51.35 18.16 20.62
C ALA A 144 -50.41 16.94 20.43
N GLU A 145 -50.75 16.05 19.47
CA GLU A 145 -49.88 14.92 19.09
C GLU A 145 -48.51 15.37 18.55
N ALA A 146 -48.53 16.38 17.65
CA ALA A 146 -47.32 17.00 17.12
C ALA A 146 -46.44 17.60 18.25
N ARG A 147 -47.08 18.19 19.29
CA ARG A 147 -46.35 18.72 20.45
C ARG A 147 -45.67 17.63 21.25
N VAL A 148 -46.30 16.47 21.42
CA VAL A 148 -45.63 15.28 22.06
C VAL A 148 -44.42 14.83 21.28
N ALA A 149 -44.56 14.70 19.93
CA ALA A 149 -43.46 14.33 19.05
C ALA A 149 -42.28 15.31 19.13
N GLN A 150 -42.57 16.61 19.20
CA GLN A 150 -41.54 17.64 19.40
C GLN A 150 -40.79 17.45 20.71
N MET A 151 -41.47 17.25 21.86
CA MET A 151 -40.81 17.04 23.11
C MET A 151 -39.98 15.78 23.16
N GLN A 152 -40.42 14.71 22.50
CA GLN A 152 -39.65 13.47 22.36
C GLN A 152 -38.36 13.70 21.56
N ALA A 153 -38.41 14.47 20.46
CA ALA A 153 -37.22 14.84 19.71
C ALA A 153 -36.24 15.67 20.54
N ASP A 154 -36.74 16.66 21.29
CA ASP A 154 -35.93 17.50 22.17
C ASP A 154 -35.19 16.67 23.25
N ILE A 155 -35.84 15.63 23.79
CA ILE A 155 -35.19 14.66 24.71
C ILE A 155 -34.21 13.79 23.96
N GLY A 156 -34.54 13.37 22.73
CA GLY A 156 -33.65 12.58 21.87
C GLY A 156 -32.31 13.28 21.63
N ASP A 157 -32.34 14.59 21.38
CA ASP A 157 -31.14 15.39 21.10
C ASP A 157 -30.21 15.55 22.33
N ARG A 158 -30.72 15.27 23.52
CA ARG A 158 -29.92 15.25 24.76
C ARG A 158 -29.22 13.92 25.03
N ARG A 159 -29.48 12.90 24.21
CA ARG A 159 -28.82 11.60 24.27
C ARG A 159 -27.87 11.46 23.09
N VAL A 160 -26.59 11.82 23.33
CA VAL A 160 -25.55 11.65 22.30
C VAL A 160 -25.27 10.16 22.13
N ARG A 161 -25.41 9.65 20.89
CA ARG A 161 -25.19 8.23 20.55
C ARG A 161 -24.16 8.10 19.45
N ALA A 162 -23.50 6.93 19.41
CA ALA A 162 -22.59 6.58 18.33
C ALA A 162 -23.36 6.39 17.01
N PRO A 163 -23.04 7.12 15.92
CA PRO A 163 -23.70 6.94 14.63
C PRO A 163 -23.30 5.62 13.94
N PHE A 164 -22.12 5.12 14.17
CA PHE A 164 -21.60 3.85 13.66
C PHE A 164 -20.80 3.13 14.76
N ALA A 165 -20.49 1.85 14.54
CA ALA A 165 -19.62 1.07 15.44
C ALA A 165 -18.16 1.48 15.22
N GLY A 166 -17.40 1.58 16.33
CA GLY A 166 -16.00 1.97 16.24
C GLY A 166 -15.35 2.11 17.61
N VAL A 167 -14.15 2.67 17.63
CA VAL A 167 -13.37 2.92 18.85
C VAL A 167 -13.42 4.40 19.18
N LEU A 168 -13.81 4.69 20.41
CA LEU A 168 -13.80 6.05 20.95
C LEU A 168 -12.38 6.46 21.36
N GLY A 169 -12.00 7.67 21.00
CA GLY A 169 -10.75 8.27 21.42
C GLY A 169 -10.72 8.67 22.90
N ILE A 170 -9.80 9.57 23.25
CA ILE A 170 -9.66 10.08 24.61
C ILE A 170 -10.87 10.95 24.95
N ARG A 171 -11.48 10.68 26.11
CA ARG A 171 -12.59 11.45 26.65
C ARG A 171 -12.16 12.86 27.02
N GLN A 172 -12.85 13.88 26.48
CA GLN A 172 -12.53 15.29 26.73
C GLN A 172 -13.53 15.98 27.66
N VAL A 173 -14.55 15.26 28.13
CA VAL A 173 -15.64 15.83 28.92
C VAL A 173 -15.87 15.02 30.17
N SER A 174 -16.47 15.67 31.21
CA SER A 174 -16.80 15.06 32.49
C SER A 174 -18.24 15.41 32.93
N PRO A 175 -18.88 14.61 33.75
CA PRO A 175 -20.16 15.01 34.36
C PRO A 175 -20.07 16.38 35.04
N GLY A 176 -21.07 17.22 34.78
CA GLY A 176 -21.10 18.62 35.23
C GLY A 176 -20.51 19.63 34.22
N THR A 177 -19.83 19.19 33.16
CA THR A 177 -19.33 20.08 32.11
C THR A 177 -20.48 20.61 31.25
N LEU A 178 -20.47 21.90 30.94
CA LEU A 178 -21.37 22.49 29.95
C LEU A 178 -20.85 22.14 28.52
N LEU A 179 -21.64 21.43 27.75
CA LEU A 179 -21.36 21.18 26.32
C LEU A 179 -22.03 22.22 25.45
N THR A 180 -21.41 22.46 24.30
CA THR A 180 -21.96 23.24 23.18
C THR A 180 -21.80 22.40 21.91
N PRO A 181 -22.48 22.72 20.82
CA PRO A 181 -22.33 22.00 19.53
C PRO A 181 -20.89 21.98 18.97
N THR A 182 -20.02 22.87 19.43
CA THR A 182 -18.61 22.94 19.04
C THR A 182 -17.68 22.17 19.98
N THR A 183 -18.17 21.74 21.14
CA THR A 183 -17.35 21.02 22.13
C THR A 183 -17.23 19.57 21.73
N VAL A 184 -15.99 19.12 21.47
CA VAL A 184 -15.69 17.71 21.17
C VAL A 184 -15.77 16.87 22.44
N ILE A 185 -16.54 15.80 22.39
CA ILE A 185 -16.68 14.82 23.49
C ILE A 185 -15.56 13.79 23.40
N ALA A 186 -15.37 13.19 22.22
CA ALA A 186 -14.32 12.27 21.86
C ALA A 186 -14.32 12.13 20.32
N THR A 187 -13.26 11.55 19.75
CA THR A 187 -13.29 11.02 18.36
C THR A 187 -13.95 9.65 18.36
N LEU A 188 -14.58 9.30 17.24
CA LEU A 188 -15.08 7.94 16.97
C LEU A 188 -14.56 7.52 15.62
N ASP A 189 -13.78 6.43 15.60
CA ASP A 189 -13.10 5.92 14.42
C ASP A 189 -13.49 4.46 14.16
N ASP A 190 -13.96 4.16 12.94
CA ASP A 190 -14.09 2.79 12.45
C ASP A 190 -12.73 2.33 11.92
N ILE A 191 -12.06 1.48 12.70
CA ILE A 191 -10.72 0.98 12.42
C ILE A 191 -10.67 -0.52 12.08
N GLU A 192 -11.80 -1.19 11.90
CA GLU A 192 -11.81 -2.61 11.47
C GLU A 192 -11.21 -2.78 10.07
N ARG A 193 -11.43 -1.80 9.21
CA ARG A 193 -10.79 -1.67 7.91
C ARG A 193 -10.18 -0.28 7.81
N MET A 194 -8.96 -0.23 7.30
CA MET A 194 -8.24 1.02 7.15
C MET A 194 -8.09 1.38 5.69
N HIS A 195 -8.32 2.62 5.37
CA HIS A 195 -7.93 3.20 4.10
C HIS A 195 -6.49 3.71 4.19
N VAL A 196 -5.71 3.48 3.14
CA VAL A 196 -4.40 4.10 3.01
C VAL A 196 -4.41 4.92 1.73
N ASP A 197 -4.28 6.23 1.91
CA ASP A 197 -4.17 7.17 0.78
C ASP A 197 -2.69 7.41 0.48
N PHE A 198 -2.28 7.20 -0.76
CA PHE A 198 -0.92 7.43 -1.25
C PHE A 198 -0.94 8.09 -2.62
N GLN A 199 0.15 8.78 -2.97
CA GLN A 199 0.25 9.51 -4.21
C GLN A 199 1.07 8.74 -5.25
N VAL A 200 0.55 8.69 -6.47
CA VAL A 200 1.19 8.04 -7.62
C VAL A 200 1.41 9.09 -8.71
N PRO A 201 2.62 9.21 -9.28
CA PRO A 201 2.90 10.13 -10.38
C PRO A 201 2.01 9.90 -11.59
N GLU A 202 1.62 10.97 -12.28
CA GLU A 202 0.76 10.94 -13.48
C GLU A 202 1.28 9.99 -14.57
N VAL A 203 2.60 9.88 -14.74
CA VAL A 203 3.24 9.01 -15.73
C VAL A 203 2.97 7.53 -15.50
N GLU A 204 2.59 7.15 -14.29
CA GLU A 204 2.30 5.78 -13.87
C GLU A 204 0.80 5.43 -13.93
N MET A 205 -0.05 6.43 -14.19
CA MET A 205 -1.51 6.33 -14.11
C MET A 205 -2.10 5.28 -15.07
N ALA A 206 -1.53 5.17 -16.28
CA ALA A 206 -2.00 4.22 -17.29
C ALA A 206 -1.86 2.74 -16.88
N ALA A 207 -1.03 2.46 -15.88
CA ALA A 207 -0.77 1.11 -15.37
C ALA A 207 -1.50 0.83 -14.05
N LEU A 208 -2.36 1.74 -13.59
CA LEU A 208 -3.14 1.58 -12.35
C LEU A 208 -4.53 1.04 -12.67
N SER A 209 -4.98 0.11 -11.84
CA SER A 209 -6.34 -0.42 -11.90
C SER A 209 -6.90 -0.65 -10.50
N ASN A 210 -8.23 -0.48 -10.37
CA ASN A 210 -8.89 -0.96 -9.16
C ASN A 210 -8.74 -2.48 -9.08
N GLY A 211 -8.46 -2.99 -7.87
CA GLY A 211 -8.15 -4.39 -7.65
C GLY A 211 -6.65 -4.72 -7.65
N ASP A 212 -5.77 -3.75 -7.96
CA ASP A 212 -4.34 -3.97 -7.87
C ASP A 212 -3.93 -4.28 -6.42
N LYS A 213 -3.09 -5.31 -6.27
CA LYS A 213 -2.59 -5.70 -4.96
C LYS A 213 -1.54 -4.73 -4.46
N VAL A 214 -1.65 -4.39 -3.19
CA VAL A 214 -0.69 -3.55 -2.49
C VAL A 214 -0.22 -4.23 -1.22
N SER A 215 1.03 -3.99 -0.87
CA SER A 215 1.54 -4.30 0.46
C SER A 215 2.03 -3.04 1.13
N ALA A 216 1.90 -2.98 2.44
CA ALA A 216 2.37 -1.85 3.21
C ALA A 216 3.20 -2.30 4.41
N THR A 217 4.23 -1.54 4.73
CA THR A 217 5.04 -1.73 5.94
C THR A 217 5.03 -0.45 6.77
N SER A 218 5.18 -0.60 8.09
CA SER A 218 5.23 0.53 9.03
C SER A 218 6.44 0.42 9.94
N VAL A 219 7.04 1.56 10.24
CA VAL A 219 8.13 1.64 11.22
C VAL A 219 7.66 1.21 12.63
N ALA A 220 6.37 1.42 12.93
CA ALA A 220 5.78 1.04 14.21
C ALA A 220 5.72 -0.50 14.41
N TRP A 221 5.72 -1.28 13.30
CA TRP A 221 5.65 -2.74 13.32
C TRP A 221 6.75 -3.35 12.44
N PRO A 222 8.02 -3.36 12.90
CA PRO A 222 9.14 -3.88 12.13
C PRO A 222 8.93 -5.36 11.75
N GLY A 223 9.19 -5.69 10.47
CA GLY A 223 9.07 -7.05 9.96
C GLY A 223 7.63 -7.50 9.64
N ARG A 224 6.62 -6.67 9.89
CA ARG A 224 5.24 -6.97 9.55
C ARG A 224 4.84 -6.30 8.24
N THR A 225 4.25 -7.08 7.36
CA THR A 225 3.65 -6.62 6.09
C THR A 225 2.13 -6.69 6.21
N PHE A 226 1.48 -5.62 5.82
CA PHE A 226 0.03 -5.55 5.68
C PHE A 226 -0.32 -5.70 4.20
N GLU A 227 -1.27 -6.53 3.88
CA GLU A 227 -1.76 -6.73 2.52
C GLU A 227 -3.07 -5.98 2.32
N GLY A 228 -3.23 -5.39 1.15
CA GLY A 228 -4.41 -4.62 0.77
C GLY A 228 -4.64 -4.63 -0.73
N GLU A 229 -5.67 -3.92 -1.14
CA GLU A 229 -6.11 -3.82 -2.53
C GLU A 229 -6.52 -2.39 -2.85
N VAL A 230 -6.16 -1.91 -4.05
CA VAL A 230 -6.58 -0.61 -4.56
C VAL A 230 -8.09 -0.61 -4.78
N THR A 231 -8.79 0.27 -4.08
CA THR A 231 -10.25 0.39 -4.19
C THR A 231 -10.67 1.60 -4.99
N THR A 232 -9.89 2.68 -4.94
CA THR A 232 -10.28 3.93 -5.62
C THR A 232 -9.04 4.67 -6.11
N ILE A 233 -9.13 5.14 -7.35
CA ILE A 233 -8.18 6.08 -7.94
C ILE A 233 -8.92 7.40 -8.10
N ASP A 234 -8.38 8.50 -7.56
CA ASP A 234 -9.03 9.81 -7.67
C ASP A 234 -9.15 10.21 -9.15
N ALA A 235 -10.27 10.82 -9.49
CA ALA A 235 -10.52 11.32 -10.85
C ALA A 235 -9.70 12.56 -11.20
N ARG A 236 -9.01 13.15 -10.23
CA ARG A 236 -8.23 14.39 -10.39
C ARG A 236 -6.77 14.16 -10.15
N VAL A 237 -5.94 14.74 -11.03
CA VAL A 237 -4.50 14.90 -10.83
C VAL A 237 -4.27 16.23 -10.13
N ASP A 238 -3.48 16.24 -9.07
CA ASP A 238 -3.04 17.47 -8.42
C ASP A 238 -2.05 18.21 -9.34
N PRO A 239 -2.37 19.43 -9.80
CA PRO A 239 -1.52 20.17 -10.73
C PRO A 239 -0.20 20.63 -10.11
N ALA A 240 -0.09 20.73 -8.79
CA ALA A 240 1.12 21.15 -8.09
C ALA A 240 2.13 20.00 -7.97
N THR A 241 1.66 18.81 -7.64
CA THR A 241 2.51 17.62 -7.43
C THR A 241 2.60 16.73 -8.66
N ARG A 242 1.70 16.90 -9.66
CA ARG A 242 1.56 16.01 -10.82
C ARG A 242 1.37 14.55 -10.40
N ALA A 243 0.59 14.33 -9.35
CA ALA A 243 0.27 13.03 -8.82
C ALA A 243 -1.23 12.84 -8.68
N VAL A 244 -1.67 11.59 -8.73
CA VAL A 244 -3.03 11.16 -8.43
C VAL A 244 -3.07 10.51 -7.06
N THR A 245 -4.11 10.77 -6.28
CA THR A 245 -4.32 10.09 -5.01
C THR A 245 -4.96 8.73 -5.27
N VAL A 246 -4.34 7.69 -4.75
CA VAL A 246 -4.84 6.32 -4.81
C VAL A 246 -5.19 5.87 -3.39
N ARG A 247 -6.34 5.24 -3.24
CA ARG A 247 -6.81 4.66 -1.99
C ARG A 247 -6.77 3.14 -2.07
N ALA A 248 -6.17 2.52 -1.09
CA ALA A 248 -6.21 1.08 -0.91
C ALA A 248 -6.81 0.72 0.45
N ASP A 249 -7.50 -0.41 0.50
CA ASP A 249 -8.13 -0.95 1.70
C ASP A 249 -7.27 -2.04 2.31
N PHE A 250 -7.10 -1.97 3.62
CA PHE A 250 -6.35 -2.93 4.42
C PHE A 250 -7.25 -3.48 5.53
N ALA A 251 -7.26 -4.79 5.70
CA ALA A 251 -7.89 -5.43 6.84
C ALA A 251 -7.08 -5.14 8.11
N ASN A 252 -7.76 -4.82 9.22
CA ASN A 252 -7.11 -4.42 10.47
C ASN A 252 -7.81 -5.04 11.69
N ALA A 253 -8.10 -6.34 11.62
CA ALA A 253 -8.85 -7.05 12.66
C ALA A 253 -8.18 -7.02 14.05
N ASP A 254 -6.86 -6.87 14.11
CA ASP A 254 -6.08 -6.76 15.34
C ASP A 254 -5.81 -5.31 15.78
N HIS A 255 -6.38 -4.33 15.07
CA HIS A 255 -6.26 -2.90 15.35
C HIS A 255 -4.80 -2.38 15.42
N ALA A 256 -3.88 -3.04 14.68
CA ALA A 256 -2.48 -2.66 14.63
C ALA A 256 -2.26 -1.35 13.87
N LEU A 257 -3.00 -1.13 12.80
CA LEU A 257 -3.00 0.14 12.07
C LEU A 257 -3.90 1.14 12.79
N ARG A 258 -3.42 2.38 12.89
CA ARG A 258 -4.16 3.49 13.49
C ARG A 258 -4.22 4.67 12.52
N PRO A 259 -5.30 5.46 12.55
CA PRO A 259 -5.38 6.68 11.77
C PRO A 259 -4.19 7.61 12.01
N GLY A 260 -3.65 8.17 10.93
CA GLY A 260 -2.46 9.03 10.97
C GLY A 260 -1.12 8.31 10.85
N MET A 261 -1.07 6.97 10.85
CA MET A 261 0.19 6.25 10.64
C MET A 261 0.71 6.44 9.23
N LEU A 262 2.03 6.62 9.12
CA LEU A 262 2.77 6.61 7.86
C LEU A 262 3.11 5.16 7.48
N LEU A 263 2.86 4.81 6.22
CA LEU A 263 3.10 3.50 5.65
C LEU A 263 3.94 3.61 4.38
N ASP A 264 4.91 2.73 4.23
CA ASP A 264 5.61 2.49 2.96
C ASP A 264 4.76 1.49 2.15
N VAL A 265 4.11 1.99 1.10
CA VAL A 265 3.19 1.22 0.26
C VAL A 265 3.93 0.76 -0.99
N ARG A 266 3.81 -0.53 -1.30
CA ARG A 266 4.30 -1.16 -2.54
C ARG A 266 3.11 -1.65 -3.34
N LEU A 267 2.89 -1.02 -4.48
CA LEU A 267 1.90 -1.43 -5.46
C LEU A 267 2.53 -2.45 -6.41
N PHE A 268 1.92 -3.61 -6.56
CA PHE A 268 2.35 -4.65 -7.48
C PHE A 268 1.59 -4.50 -8.80
N ARG A 269 2.34 -4.31 -9.88
CA ARG A 269 1.75 -4.30 -11.22
C ARG A 269 1.48 -5.71 -11.74
N PRO A 270 0.58 -5.86 -12.71
CA PRO A 270 0.38 -7.13 -13.38
C PRO A 270 1.69 -7.71 -13.91
N GLU A 271 1.85 -9.02 -13.77
CA GLU A 271 3.01 -9.72 -14.31
C GLU A 271 3.03 -9.64 -15.82
N ARG A 272 4.21 -9.38 -16.37
CA ARG A 272 4.46 -9.37 -17.80
C ARG A 272 5.70 -10.18 -18.15
N PRO A 273 5.76 -10.80 -19.34
CA PRO A 273 6.98 -11.45 -19.77
C PRO A 273 8.06 -10.38 -20.01
N ALA A 274 9.24 -10.58 -19.43
CA ALA A 274 10.41 -9.74 -19.64
C ALA A 274 11.67 -10.60 -19.77
N LEU A 275 12.65 -10.11 -20.52
CA LEU A 275 13.97 -10.72 -20.56
C LEU A 275 14.77 -10.23 -19.35
N VAL A 276 15.14 -11.16 -18.48
CA VAL A 276 15.84 -10.86 -17.22
C VAL A 276 17.17 -11.57 -17.22
N VAL A 277 18.23 -10.83 -16.89
CA VAL A 277 19.60 -11.35 -16.83
C VAL A 277 20.23 -11.01 -15.45
N PRO A 278 21.17 -11.81 -14.95
CA PRO A 278 21.94 -11.45 -13.77
C PRO A 278 22.65 -10.11 -13.98
N GLU A 279 22.64 -9.25 -12.95
CA GLU A 279 23.24 -7.91 -13.03
C GLU A 279 24.74 -7.96 -13.35
N ILE A 280 25.45 -9.00 -12.90
CA ILE A 280 26.88 -9.23 -13.22
C ILE A 280 27.16 -9.46 -14.69
N ALA A 281 26.16 -9.88 -15.51
CA ALA A 281 26.31 -10.06 -16.95
C ALA A 281 26.33 -8.72 -17.72
N VAL A 282 25.81 -7.66 -17.09
CA VAL A 282 25.73 -6.32 -17.71
C VAL A 282 27.02 -5.57 -17.43
N VAL A 283 27.72 -5.24 -18.52
CA VAL A 283 28.96 -4.45 -18.46
C VAL A 283 28.65 -3.01 -18.78
N GLN A 284 29.11 -2.10 -17.92
CA GLN A 284 28.99 -0.67 -18.14
C GLN A 284 30.37 -0.03 -18.24
N VAL A 285 30.64 0.66 -19.35
CA VAL A 285 31.88 1.41 -19.58
C VAL A 285 31.54 2.84 -20.01
N GLY A 286 31.74 3.76 -19.10
CA GLY A 286 31.33 5.15 -19.32
C GLY A 286 29.80 5.27 -19.46
N ARG A 287 29.31 5.61 -20.63
CA ARG A 287 27.87 5.73 -20.96
C ARG A 287 27.30 4.49 -21.66
N ASP A 288 28.18 3.59 -22.10
CA ASP A 288 27.77 2.43 -22.87
C ASP A 288 27.44 1.28 -21.95
N THR A 289 26.26 0.68 -22.15
CA THR A 289 25.82 -0.52 -21.45
C THR A 289 25.66 -1.64 -22.46
N PHE A 290 26.37 -2.76 -22.23
CA PHE A 290 26.39 -3.87 -23.17
C PHE A 290 26.51 -5.22 -22.46
N ILE A 291 26.22 -6.28 -23.20
CA ILE A 291 26.35 -7.67 -22.78
C ILE A 291 27.18 -8.41 -23.84
N TYR A 292 27.93 -9.44 -23.44
CA TYR A 292 28.59 -10.33 -24.36
C TYR A 292 27.66 -11.49 -24.73
N ARG A 293 27.26 -11.57 -26.00
CA ARG A 293 26.52 -12.69 -26.58
C ARG A 293 27.47 -13.71 -27.16
N ILE A 294 27.22 -15.00 -26.95
CA ILE A 294 27.98 -16.11 -27.49
C ILE A 294 27.31 -16.55 -28.79
N LYS A 295 28.07 -16.55 -29.89
CA LYS A 295 27.63 -17.04 -31.20
C LYS A 295 27.73 -18.57 -31.30
N ALA A 296 27.19 -19.14 -32.38
CA ALA A 296 27.23 -20.58 -32.63
C ALA A 296 28.64 -21.14 -32.86
N ASP A 297 29.64 -20.29 -33.17
CA ASP A 297 31.06 -20.63 -33.34
C ASP A 297 31.88 -20.44 -32.06
N ASP A 298 31.22 -20.28 -30.92
CA ASP A 298 31.79 -20.01 -29.59
C ASP A 298 32.62 -18.70 -29.53
N THR A 299 32.38 -17.76 -30.43
CA THR A 299 32.95 -16.42 -30.34
C THR A 299 31.98 -15.47 -29.59
N VAL A 300 32.53 -14.49 -28.86
CA VAL A 300 31.71 -13.48 -28.20
C VAL A 300 31.55 -12.24 -29.04
N GLU A 301 30.35 -11.70 -29.01
CA GLU A 301 29.99 -10.44 -29.64
C GLU A 301 29.49 -9.46 -28.60
N ARG A 302 29.93 -8.20 -28.67
CA ARG A 302 29.39 -7.12 -27.85
C ARG A 302 28.04 -6.70 -28.42
N VAL A 303 27.02 -6.76 -27.59
CA VAL A 303 25.65 -6.31 -27.91
C VAL A 303 25.28 -5.18 -26.98
N ASP A 304 25.05 -4.00 -27.55
CA ASP A 304 24.61 -2.85 -26.77
C ASP A 304 23.15 -3.08 -26.34
N VAL A 305 22.86 -2.86 -25.06
CA VAL A 305 21.55 -3.16 -24.47
C VAL A 305 20.97 -1.95 -23.77
N THR A 306 19.64 -1.85 -23.80
CA THR A 306 18.89 -0.91 -22.98
C THR A 306 18.35 -1.66 -21.78
N THR A 307 18.82 -1.29 -20.59
CA THR A 307 18.34 -1.89 -19.33
C THR A 307 17.06 -1.23 -18.85
N GLY A 308 16.22 -2.03 -18.20
CA GLY A 308 15.03 -1.58 -17.47
C GLY A 308 15.22 -1.57 -15.96
N ALA A 309 14.21 -2.03 -15.22
CA ALA A 309 14.24 -2.10 -13.77
C ALA A 309 15.24 -3.15 -13.26
N ARG A 310 15.78 -2.92 -12.06
CA ARG A 310 16.73 -3.81 -11.36
C ARG A 310 16.11 -4.27 -10.04
N ARG A 311 16.23 -5.54 -9.74
CA ARG A 311 15.71 -6.12 -8.50
C ARG A 311 16.45 -7.41 -8.12
N ALA A 312 16.85 -7.50 -6.87
CA ALA A 312 17.42 -8.73 -6.28
C ALA A 312 18.55 -9.35 -7.11
N GLY A 313 19.49 -8.52 -7.65
CA GLY A 313 20.65 -8.99 -8.40
C GLY A 313 20.36 -9.37 -9.86
N VAL A 314 19.17 -9.08 -10.38
CA VAL A 314 18.80 -9.24 -11.78
C VAL A 314 18.35 -7.94 -12.41
N VAL A 315 18.50 -7.82 -13.73
CA VAL A 315 18.18 -6.63 -14.52
C VAL A 315 17.29 -7.02 -15.68
N GLU A 316 16.23 -6.25 -15.90
CA GLU A 316 15.41 -6.33 -17.09
C GLU A 316 16.18 -5.77 -18.31
N ILE A 317 16.12 -6.47 -19.45
CA ILE A 317 16.63 -5.98 -20.71
C ILE A 317 15.45 -5.64 -21.62
N ARG A 318 15.32 -4.35 -21.94
CA ARG A 318 14.24 -3.85 -22.80
C ARG A 318 14.54 -3.97 -24.30
N GLN A 319 15.81 -3.78 -24.66
CA GLN A 319 16.27 -3.83 -26.06
C GLN A 319 17.67 -4.41 -26.13
N GLY A 320 18.00 -5.04 -27.27
CA GLY A 320 19.33 -5.55 -27.60
C GLY A 320 19.49 -7.06 -27.48
N LEU A 321 18.58 -7.78 -26.78
CA LEU A 321 18.61 -9.23 -26.68
C LEU A 321 17.28 -9.86 -27.12
N GLN A 322 17.35 -11.13 -27.48
CA GLN A 322 16.19 -11.98 -27.78
C GLN A 322 16.17 -13.21 -26.87
N GLY A 323 14.97 -13.75 -26.66
CA GLY A 323 14.84 -15.02 -25.94
C GLY A 323 15.53 -16.15 -26.68
N GLY A 324 16.26 -17.01 -25.96
CA GLY A 324 17.04 -18.12 -26.51
C GLY A 324 18.50 -17.80 -26.79
N GLU A 325 18.94 -16.56 -26.73
CA GLU A 325 20.34 -16.18 -26.93
C GLU A 325 21.20 -16.60 -25.72
N ARG A 326 22.44 -17.04 -26.00
CA ARG A 326 23.42 -17.37 -24.95
C ARG A 326 24.25 -16.14 -24.62
N ILE A 327 24.29 -15.77 -23.36
CA ILE A 327 25.09 -14.64 -22.87
C ILE A 327 26.15 -15.08 -21.88
N VAL A 328 27.20 -14.29 -21.75
CA VAL A 328 28.21 -14.46 -20.70
C VAL A 328 27.73 -13.82 -19.43
N VAL A 329 27.68 -14.59 -18.35
CA VAL A 329 27.28 -14.11 -17.00
C VAL A 329 28.51 -13.73 -16.18
N ASP A 330 29.56 -14.57 -16.20
CA ASP A 330 30.79 -14.31 -15.45
C ASP A 330 32.02 -14.47 -16.35
N GLY A 331 33.12 -13.79 -16.00
CA GLY A 331 34.35 -13.73 -16.81
C GLY A 331 34.39 -12.57 -17.80
N THR A 332 33.44 -11.65 -17.78
CA THR A 332 33.30 -10.54 -18.73
C THR A 332 34.51 -9.60 -18.82
N GLY A 333 35.24 -9.40 -17.69
CA GLY A 333 36.38 -8.46 -17.62
C GLY A 333 37.59 -8.81 -18.49
N LYS A 334 37.67 -10.05 -19.00
CA LYS A 334 38.76 -10.53 -19.88
C LYS A 334 38.36 -10.59 -21.34
N LEU A 335 37.09 -10.31 -21.66
CA LEU A 335 36.55 -10.49 -22.98
C LEU A 335 36.74 -9.26 -23.90
N ARG A 336 36.93 -9.57 -25.19
CA ARG A 336 36.84 -8.60 -26.28
C ARG A 336 36.02 -9.24 -27.39
N ALA A 337 35.31 -8.44 -28.18
CA ALA A 337 34.55 -8.93 -29.31
C ALA A 337 35.45 -9.80 -30.22
N GLY A 338 34.97 -10.95 -30.66
CA GLY A 338 35.66 -11.89 -31.55
C GLY A 338 36.53 -12.93 -30.79
N LEU A 339 36.69 -12.88 -29.46
CA LEU A 339 37.42 -13.92 -28.74
C LEU A 339 36.59 -15.21 -28.65
N LYS A 340 37.27 -16.37 -28.75
CA LYS A 340 36.67 -17.67 -28.50
C LYS A 340 36.58 -17.91 -26.98
N VAL A 341 35.46 -18.46 -26.53
CA VAL A 341 35.18 -18.77 -25.16
C VAL A 341 34.91 -20.25 -24.97
N ALA A 342 35.31 -20.77 -23.79
CA ALA A 342 34.92 -22.10 -23.32
C ALA A 342 33.78 -21.88 -22.30
N ALA A 343 32.54 -21.96 -22.80
CA ALA A 343 31.37 -21.66 -22.01
C ALA A 343 30.96 -22.87 -21.18
N THR A 344 30.83 -22.66 -19.86
CA THR A 344 30.19 -23.60 -18.93
C THR A 344 28.81 -23.04 -18.63
N ASP A 345 27.75 -23.83 -18.83
CA ASP A 345 26.40 -23.35 -18.56
C ASP A 345 26.18 -23.15 -17.05
N ALA A 346 25.74 -21.96 -16.69
CA ALA A 346 25.27 -21.67 -15.34
C ALA A 346 24.00 -22.47 -15.05
N ALA A 347 23.90 -23.02 -13.83
CA ALA A 347 22.61 -23.54 -13.37
C ALA A 347 21.55 -22.42 -13.48
N PRO A 348 20.32 -22.72 -13.91
CA PRO A 348 19.27 -21.70 -13.98
C PRO A 348 19.17 -21.05 -12.61
N ALA A 349 19.20 -19.72 -12.57
CA ALA A 349 18.97 -18.95 -11.34
C ALA A 349 17.55 -19.24 -10.89
N SER A 350 17.38 -20.26 -10.06
CA SER A 350 16.14 -20.53 -9.35
C SER A 350 15.93 -19.34 -8.44
N GLY A 351 14.90 -18.53 -8.73
CA GLY A 351 14.44 -17.49 -7.83
C GLY A 351 14.20 -18.11 -6.46
N THR A 352 15.16 -17.95 -5.57
CA THR A 352 15.05 -18.42 -4.19
C THR A 352 13.96 -17.58 -3.54
N ALA A 353 12.77 -18.17 -3.39
CA ALA A 353 11.80 -17.68 -2.43
C ALA A 353 12.50 -17.50 -1.08
N PRO A 354 12.22 -16.45 -0.30
CA PRO A 354 12.82 -16.26 1.01
C PRO A 354 12.56 -17.52 1.85
N ALA A 355 13.63 -18.14 2.32
CA ALA A 355 13.58 -19.31 3.18
C ALA A 355 12.71 -18.97 4.40
N THR A 356 11.59 -19.65 4.54
CA THR A 356 10.82 -19.72 5.76
C THR A 356 11.75 -20.26 6.85
N SER A 357 12.11 -19.42 7.81
CA SER A 357 12.88 -19.82 8.98
C SER A 357 12.14 -20.95 9.70
N PRO A 358 12.77 -22.09 10.02
CA PRO A 358 12.10 -23.13 10.77
C PRO A 358 11.75 -22.60 12.16
N ALA A 359 10.47 -22.73 12.51
CA ALA A 359 9.95 -22.45 13.85
C ALA A 359 10.79 -23.24 14.87
N ALA A 360 11.33 -22.55 15.86
CA ALA A 360 11.98 -23.13 17.01
C ALA A 360 11.00 -24.05 17.73
N ALA A 361 11.38 -25.32 17.88
CA ALA A 361 10.65 -26.31 18.68
C ALA A 361 10.62 -25.84 20.16
N PRO A 362 9.51 -26.06 20.88
CA PRO A 362 9.45 -25.76 22.29
C PRO A 362 10.40 -26.68 23.08
N ALA A 363 11.25 -26.09 23.89
CA ALA A 363 12.09 -26.80 24.85
C ALA A 363 11.17 -27.48 25.89
N GLU A 364 11.21 -28.79 25.95
CA GLU A 364 10.64 -29.57 27.03
C GLU A 364 11.35 -29.20 28.36
N GLY A 365 10.57 -28.68 29.28
CA GLY A 365 10.96 -28.43 30.65
C GLY A 365 11.13 -29.77 31.36
N ASN A 366 12.36 -30.02 31.84
CA ASN A 366 12.68 -31.10 32.78
C ASN A 366 12.45 -30.58 34.18
N GLY A 367 11.58 -31.26 34.92
CA GLY A 367 11.26 -30.95 36.29
C GLY A 367 12.39 -31.39 37.25
N GLY A 368 12.53 -30.70 38.34
CA GLY A 368 13.33 -30.95 39.51
C GLY A 368 12.83 -30.04 40.64
#